data_f1d2101bfd8df1702ba6af9b2c8e8a22
#
_entry.id   f1d2101bfd8df1702ba6af9b2c8e8a22
#
_cell.length_a   1.000
_cell.length_b   1.000
_cell.length_c   1.000
_cell.angle_alpha   90.00
_cell.angle_beta   90.00
_cell.angle_gamma   90.00
#
_symmetry.space_group_name_H-M   'P 1'
#
loop_
_entity.id
_entity.type
_entity.pdbx_description
1 polymer ?
#
loop_
_entity_poly.entity_id
_entity_poly.type
_entity_poly.pdbx_seq_one_letter_code
_entity_poly.pdbx_strand_id
1 'polypeptide(L)'
;MVMLSGGIDSPVAAYLMMKRGITVECIHYASPPYTSPRAQQKVVDLAKILAAYQGHIRIHVIPFTELQLAIYKHADESYCITLMRRMMYRIAERLAQRQNCLAIVNGESIGQVASQTLESMNVINETVTMPVIKMCIRDSANTY
;
A
#
# COMPACT_ATOMS: atom_id res chain seq x y z
N MET A 1 -3.48 8.60 3.59
CA MET A 1 -3.47 7.82 2.31
C MET A 1 -3.12 6.38 2.63
N VAL A 2 -4.02 5.44 2.43
CA VAL A 2 -3.77 4.00 2.66
C VAL A 2 -3.39 3.32 1.35
N MET A 3 -2.28 2.59 1.35
CA MET A 3 -1.87 1.74 0.22
C MET A 3 -2.69 0.43 0.26
N LEU A 4 -3.83 0.43 -0.44
CA LEU A 4 -4.80 -0.67 -0.42
C LEU A 4 -4.44 -1.74 -1.46
N SER A 5 -4.21 -2.96 -0.99
CA SER A 5 -3.99 -4.15 -1.83
C SER A 5 -5.17 -5.11 -1.73
N GLY A 6 -5.16 -6.15 -2.57
CA GLY A 6 -6.12 -7.26 -2.47
C GLY A 6 -5.83 -8.24 -1.33
N GLY A 7 -4.79 -8.01 -0.52
CA GLY A 7 -4.49 -8.79 0.68
C GLY A 7 -5.36 -8.41 1.87
N ILE A 8 -5.20 -9.15 2.97
CA ILE A 8 -6.00 -8.96 4.19
C ILE A 8 -5.48 -7.85 5.10
N ASP A 9 -4.19 -7.54 5.06
CA ASP A 9 -3.57 -6.64 6.04
C ASP A 9 -3.89 -5.16 5.77
N SER A 10 -3.87 -4.73 4.49
CA SER A 10 -4.10 -3.33 4.15
C SER A 10 -5.53 -2.84 4.42
N PRO A 11 -6.63 -3.61 4.18
CA PRO A 11 -7.96 -3.17 4.56
C PRO A 11 -8.15 -3.13 6.08
N VAL A 12 -7.51 -4.04 6.84
CA VAL A 12 -7.55 -3.98 8.29
C VAL A 12 -6.79 -2.77 8.82
N ALA A 13 -5.64 -2.43 8.23
CA ALA A 13 -4.93 -1.20 8.55
C ALA A 13 -5.82 0.05 8.33
N ALA A 14 -6.54 0.12 7.20
CA ALA A 14 -7.49 1.18 6.92
C ALA A 14 -8.61 1.24 7.97
N TYR A 15 -9.21 0.11 8.29
CA TYR A 15 -10.25 0.01 9.33
C TYR A 15 -9.77 0.50 10.70
N LEU A 16 -8.56 0.11 11.11
CA LEU A 16 -7.99 0.56 12.39
C LEU A 16 -7.73 2.06 12.43
N MET A 17 -7.38 2.69 11.30
CA MET A 17 -7.30 4.15 11.20
C MET A 17 -8.67 4.80 11.37
N MET A 18 -9.70 4.29 10.68
CA MET A 18 -11.07 4.78 10.79
C MET A 18 -11.61 4.66 12.22
N LYS A 19 -11.33 3.55 12.92
CA LYS A 19 -11.70 3.38 14.33
C LYS A 19 -11.08 4.43 15.26
N ARG A 20 -9.98 5.04 14.86
CA ARG A 20 -9.33 6.14 15.58
C ARG A 20 -9.82 7.52 15.14
N GLY A 21 -10.88 7.58 14.34
CA GLY A 21 -11.45 8.85 13.86
C GLY A 21 -10.66 9.48 12.71
N ILE A 22 -9.76 8.73 12.05
CA ILE A 22 -8.95 9.24 10.93
C ILE A 22 -9.72 9.00 9.63
N THR A 23 -9.93 10.06 8.85
CA THR A 23 -10.48 9.94 7.50
C THR A 23 -9.45 9.30 6.56
N VAL A 24 -9.87 8.28 5.82
CA VAL A 24 -9.02 7.47 4.95
C VAL A 24 -9.36 7.70 3.48
N GLU A 25 -8.34 7.94 2.68
CA GLU A 25 -8.34 7.76 1.22
C GLU A 25 -7.40 6.63 0.84
N CYS A 26 -7.70 5.91 -0.24
CA CYS A 26 -6.94 4.75 -0.68
C CYS A 26 -6.24 4.99 -2.00
N ILE A 27 -5.04 4.43 -2.14
CA ILE A 27 -4.31 4.29 -3.40
C ILE A 27 -4.11 2.81 -3.70
N HIS A 28 -4.38 2.42 -4.94
CA HIS A 28 -4.17 1.06 -5.45
C HIS A 28 -3.34 1.10 -6.73
N TYR A 29 -2.37 0.22 -6.85
CA TYR A 29 -1.51 0.09 -8.03
C TYR A 29 -2.00 -1.08 -8.88
N ALA A 30 -2.44 -0.79 -10.10
CA ALA A 30 -2.93 -1.78 -11.04
C ALA A 30 -1.90 -2.02 -12.16
N SER A 31 -1.59 -3.27 -12.44
CA SER A 31 -0.64 -3.67 -13.48
C SER A 31 -1.28 -4.67 -14.46
N PRO A 32 -2.30 -4.27 -15.24
CA PRO A 32 -2.83 -5.15 -16.27
C PRO A 32 -1.79 -5.34 -17.39
N PRO A 33 -1.69 -6.54 -18.03
CA PRO A 33 -2.50 -7.74 -17.79
C PRO A 33 -2.03 -8.61 -16.62
N TYR A 34 -0.95 -8.23 -15.91
CA TYR A 34 -0.36 -9.00 -14.80
C TYR A 34 -1.26 -9.02 -13.55
N THR A 35 -2.07 -7.97 -13.35
CA THR A 35 -3.14 -7.96 -12.36
C THR A 35 -4.43 -8.37 -13.03
N SER A 36 -5.05 -9.46 -12.57
CA SER A 36 -6.31 -9.93 -13.13
C SER A 36 -7.47 -8.96 -12.82
N PRO A 37 -8.52 -8.90 -13.68
CA PRO A 37 -9.71 -8.11 -13.39
C PRO A 37 -10.37 -8.50 -12.05
N ARG A 38 -10.31 -9.77 -11.66
CA ARG A 38 -10.81 -10.26 -10.37
C ARG A 38 -10.04 -9.67 -9.19
N ALA A 39 -8.71 -9.52 -9.32
CA ALA A 39 -7.88 -8.92 -8.27
C ALA A 39 -8.23 -7.43 -8.09
N GLN A 40 -8.46 -6.70 -9.18
CA GLN A 40 -8.90 -5.31 -9.11
C GLN A 40 -10.32 -5.19 -8.52
N GLN A 41 -11.25 -6.06 -8.93
CA GLN A 41 -12.60 -6.09 -8.39
C GLN A 41 -12.59 -6.36 -6.89
N LYS A 42 -11.75 -7.27 -6.41
CA LYS A 42 -11.58 -7.53 -4.97
C LYS A 42 -11.18 -6.26 -4.19
N VAL A 43 -10.30 -5.44 -4.73
CA VAL A 43 -9.90 -4.18 -4.08
C VAL A 43 -11.08 -3.22 -3.99
N VAL A 44 -11.90 -3.12 -5.05
CA VAL A 44 -13.11 -2.31 -5.06
C VAL A 44 -14.12 -2.82 -4.01
N ASP A 45 -14.30 -4.13 -3.91
CA ASP A 45 -15.23 -4.72 -2.95
C ASP A 45 -14.76 -4.51 -1.49
N LEU A 46 -13.46 -4.64 -1.23
CA LEU A 46 -12.88 -4.28 0.07
C LEU A 46 -13.10 -2.81 0.42
N ALA A 47 -12.95 -1.91 -0.55
CA ALA A 47 -13.19 -0.50 -0.32
C ALA A 47 -14.68 -0.18 -0.08
N LYS A 48 -15.62 -0.88 -0.72
CA LYS A 48 -17.05 -0.77 -0.40
C LYS A 48 -17.35 -1.14 1.05
N ILE A 49 -16.72 -2.20 1.55
CA ILE A 49 -16.85 -2.59 2.96
C ILE A 49 -16.29 -1.50 3.87
N LEU A 50 -15.14 -0.96 3.56
CA LEU A 50 -14.53 0.13 4.33
C LEU A 50 -15.37 1.40 4.30
N ALA A 51 -16.04 1.71 3.18
CA ALA A 51 -16.90 2.87 3.05
C ALA A 51 -18.05 2.90 4.07
N ALA A 52 -18.50 1.72 4.53
CA ALA A 52 -19.55 1.63 5.55
C ALA A 52 -19.13 2.25 6.90
N TYR A 53 -17.83 2.36 7.18
CA TYR A 53 -17.31 2.93 8.45
C TYR A 53 -17.06 4.43 8.42
N GLN A 54 -17.02 5.05 7.23
CA GLN A 54 -16.80 6.50 7.13
C GLN A 54 -17.81 7.20 6.19
N GLY A 55 -18.80 6.46 5.69
CA GLY A 55 -19.85 6.95 4.79
C GLY A 55 -19.47 6.92 3.31
N HIS A 56 -18.24 7.22 2.96
CA HIS A 56 -17.69 7.13 1.61
C HIS A 56 -16.20 6.87 1.66
N ILE A 57 -15.63 6.31 0.60
CA ILE A 57 -14.18 6.15 0.46
C ILE A 57 -13.77 6.46 -0.98
N ARG A 58 -12.66 7.17 -1.14
CA ARG A 58 -12.07 7.45 -2.44
C ARG A 58 -10.92 6.49 -2.68
N ILE A 59 -10.91 5.86 -3.86
CA ILE A 59 -9.81 5.01 -4.32
C ILE A 59 -9.17 5.66 -5.53
N HIS A 60 -7.87 5.87 -5.47
CA HIS A 60 -7.05 6.30 -6.59
C HIS A 60 -6.39 5.07 -7.20
N VAL A 61 -6.80 4.69 -8.40
CA VAL A 61 -6.20 3.57 -9.13
C VAL A 61 -5.09 4.10 -10.02
N ILE A 62 -3.87 3.69 -9.74
CA ILE A 62 -2.67 4.13 -10.47
C ILE A 62 -2.25 3.03 -11.45
N PRO A 63 -2.20 3.33 -12.76
CA PRO A 63 -1.63 2.40 -13.73
C PRO A 63 -0.13 2.26 -13.48
N PHE A 64 0.33 1.04 -13.20
CA PHE A 64 1.70 0.79 -12.77
C PHE A 64 2.47 -0.10 -13.75
N THR A 65 1.83 -0.61 -14.80
CA THR A 65 2.38 -1.59 -15.73
C THR A 65 3.65 -1.09 -16.42
N GLU A 66 3.61 0.11 -17.01
CA GLU A 66 4.76 0.65 -17.75
C GLU A 66 5.98 0.85 -16.85
N LEU A 67 5.76 1.38 -15.65
CA LEU A 67 6.82 1.57 -14.68
C LEU A 67 7.39 0.23 -14.19
N GLN A 68 6.54 -0.75 -13.95
CA GLN A 68 6.95 -2.10 -13.57
C GLN A 68 7.83 -2.74 -14.67
N LEU A 69 7.41 -2.67 -15.92
CA LEU A 69 8.18 -3.19 -17.05
C LEU A 69 9.51 -2.47 -17.25
N ALA A 70 9.52 -1.15 -17.07
CA ALA A 70 10.76 -0.38 -17.14
C ALA A 70 11.76 -0.79 -16.04
N ILE A 71 11.29 -1.04 -14.81
CA ILE A 71 12.14 -1.54 -13.73
C ILE A 71 12.70 -2.91 -14.07
N TYR A 72 11.88 -3.86 -14.52
CA TYR A 72 12.35 -5.20 -14.90
C TYR A 72 13.34 -5.18 -16.06
N LYS A 73 13.22 -4.22 -16.97
CA LYS A 73 14.12 -4.09 -18.12
C LYS A 73 15.49 -3.52 -17.76
N HIS A 74 15.55 -2.63 -16.78
CA HIS A 74 16.74 -1.80 -16.53
C HIS A 74 17.41 -2.05 -15.18
N ALA A 75 16.78 -2.78 -14.26
CA ALA A 75 17.31 -3.07 -12.96
C ALA A 75 17.70 -4.55 -12.83
N ASP A 76 18.67 -4.80 -11.95
CA ASP A 76 18.98 -6.16 -11.52
C ASP A 76 17.78 -6.79 -10.81
N GLU A 77 17.52 -8.08 -11.05
CA GLU A 77 16.37 -8.80 -10.51
C GLU A 77 16.28 -8.70 -8.98
N SER A 78 17.42 -8.73 -8.30
CA SER A 78 17.52 -8.63 -6.84
C SER A 78 16.98 -7.31 -6.27
N TYR A 79 16.98 -6.23 -7.06
CA TYR A 79 16.52 -4.89 -6.66
C TYR A 79 15.13 -4.53 -7.18
N CYS A 80 14.55 -5.29 -8.10
CA CYS A 80 13.28 -4.94 -8.75
C CYS A 80 12.16 -4.67 -7.76
N ILE A 81 11.98 -5.53 -6.76
CA ILE A 81 10.92 -5.38 -5.74
C ILE A 81 11.14 -4.11 -4.91
N THR A 82 12.38 -3.87 -4.48
CA THR A 82 12.72 -2.67 -3.70
C THR A 82 12.48 -1.40 -4.51
N LEU A 83 12.89 -1.37 -5.77
CA LEU A 83 12.68 -0.23 -6.66
C LEU A 83 11.20 0.03 -6.94
N MET A 84 10.42 -1.03 -7.21
CA MET A 84 8.95 -0.89 -7.36
C MET A 84 8.32 -0.27 -6.12
N ARG A 85 8.69 -0.74 -4.93
CA ARG A 85 8.15 -0.21 -3.67
C ARG A 85 8.57 1.24 -3.45
N ARG A 86 9.82 1.60 -3.73
CA ARG A 86 10.28 3.00 -3.67
C ARG A 86 9.45 3.91 -4.57
N MET A 87 9.14 3.46 -5.80
CA MET A 87 8.30 4.22 -6.72
C MET A 87 6.85 4.31 -6.26
N MET A 88 6.29 3.23 -5.72
CA MET A 88 4.95 3.24 -5.12
C MET A 88 4.86 4.28 -3.98
N TYR A 89 5.84 4.32 -3.08
CA TYR A 89 5.85 5.30 -1.98
C TYR A 89 5.96 6.73 -2.49
N ARG A 90 6.82 7.01 -3.48
CA ARG A 90 6.92 8.35 -4.09
C ARG A 90 5.60 8.80 -4.72
N ILE A 91 4.92 7.91 -5.42
CA ILE A 91 3.61 8.19 -6.02
C ILE A 91 2.58 8.42 -4.91
N ALA A 92 2.56 7.57 -3.88
CA ALA A 92 1.66 7.71 -2.74
C ALA A 92 1.85 9.06 -2.02
N GLU A 93 3.09 9.48 -1.78
CA GLU A 93 3.38 10.78 -1.12
C GLU A 93 2.89 11.95 -1.96
N ARG A 94 3.20 11.97 -3.26
CA ARG A 94 2.74 13.04 -4.16
C ARG A 94 1.22 13.13 -4.23
N LEU A 95 0.54 11.98 -4.26
CA LEU A 95 -0.91 11.94 -4.26
C LEU A 95 -1.46 12.37 -2.90
N ALA A 96 -0.88 11.88 -1.80
CA ALA A 96 -1.25 12.26 -0.45
C ALA A 96 -1.17 13.78 -0.23
N GLN A 97 -0.09 14.40 -0.68
CA GLN A 97 0.06 15.87 -0.63
C GLN A 97 -1.03 16.59 -1.40
N ARG A 98 -1.38 16.12 -2.62
CA ARG A 98 -2.46 16.71 -3.43
C ARG A 98 -3.84 16.55 -2.83
N GLN A 99 -4.05 15.50 -2.05
CA GLN A 99 -5.31 15.20 -1.37
C GLN A 99 -5.34 15.70 0.08
N ASN A 100 -4.32 16.46 0.50
CA ASN A 100 -4.16 16.96 1.88
C ASN A 100 -4.14 15.84 2.93
N CYS A 101 -3.65 14.66 2.59
CA CYS A 101 -3.41 13.60 3.55
C CYS A 101 -2.10 13.86 4.31
N LEU A 102 -2.08 13.58 5.61
CA LEU A 102 -0.95 13.88 6.49
C LEU A 102 0.02 12.70 6.69
N ALA A 103 -0.38 11.50 6.26
CA ALA A 103 0.42 10.28 6.41
C ALA A 103 0.11 9.26 5.33
N ILE A 104 1.06 8.36 5.09
CA ILE A 104 0.87 7.13 4.33
C ILE A 104 0.67 5.99 5.33
N VAL A 105 -0.27 5.09 5.03
CA VAL A 105 -0.54 3.91 5.86
C VAL A 105 -0.46 2.65 5.01
N ASN A 106 0.16 1.62 5.53
CA ASN A 106 0.14 0.29 4.91
C ASN A 106 0.00 -0.83 5.95
N GLY A 107 -0.34 -2.03 5.46
CA GLY A 107 -0.47 -3.25 6.26
C GLY A 107 0.80 -4.10 6.31
N GLU A 108 1.97 -3.50 6.13
CA GLU A 108 3.23 -4.26 6.16
C GLU A 108 3.66 -4.60 7.59
N SER A 109 4.17 -5.82 7.75
CA SER A 109 4.86 -6.23 8.97
C SER A 109 6.30 -6.64 8.69
N ILE A 110 7.14 -6.58 9.72
CA ILE A 110 8.55 -6.97 9.64
C ILE A 110 8.65 -8.49 9.46
N GLY A 111 9.46 -8.95 8.51
CA GLY A 111 9.86 -10.35 8.39
C GLY A 111 8.84 -11.31 7.77
N GLN A 112 7.70 -10.84 7.24
CA GLN A 112 6.72 -11.71 6.59
C GLN A 112 7.16 -12.20 5.20
N VAL A 113 7.89 -11.38 4.45
CA VAL A 113 8.45 -11.70 3.14
C VAL A 113 9.86 -11.13 3.02
N ALA A 114 10.66 -11.65 2.07
CA ALA A 114 12.06 -11.27 1.87
C ALA A 114 12.29 -9.74 1.70
N SER A 115 11.31 -9.02 1.16
CA SER A 115 11.38 -7.55 1.00
C SER A 115 11.00 -6.75 2.26
N GLN A 116 10.71 -7.42 3.37
CA GLN A 116 10.30 -6.80 4.65
C GLN A 116 11.38 -6.92 5.72
N THR A 117 12.66 -6.98 5.31
CA THR A 117 13.78 -6.81 6.24
C THR A 117 13.87 -5.35 6.69
N LEU A 118 14.48 -5.09 7.84
CA LEU A 118 14.67 -3.72 8.35
C LEU A 118 15.47 -2.87 7.37
N GLU A 119 16.50 -3.44 6.74
CA GLU A 119 17.33 -2.76 5.74
C GLU A 119 16.50 -2.36 4.51
N SER A 120 15.71 -3.30 3.94
CA SER A 120 14.84 -2.99 2.81
C SER A 120 13.80 -1.94 3.16
N MET A 121 13.22 -2.04 4.36
CA MET A 121 12.21 -1.07 4.83
C MET A 121 12.82 0.31 5.03
N ASN A 122 14.05 0.42 5.54
CA ASN A 122 14.76 1.68 5.68
C ASN A 122 15.00 2.32 4.31
N VAL A 123 15.60 1.58 3.38
CA VAL A 123 15.87 2.05 2.00
C VAL A 123 14.59 2.49 1.28
N ILE A 124 13.47 1.82 1.51
CA ILE A 124 12.17 2.20 0.93
C ILE A 124 11.65 3.49 1.59
N ASN A 125 11.71 3.60 2.91
CA ASN A 125 11.21 4.76 3.65
C ASN A 125 11.99 6.04 3.35
N GLU A 126 13.28 5.96 3.04
CA GLU A 126 14.11 7.12 2.64
C GLU A 126 13.56 7.88 1.43
N THR A 127 12.66 7.28 0.66
CA THR A 127 12.10 7.93 -0.53
C THR A 127 11.02 8.95 -0.25
N VAL A 128 10.48 8.98 0.97
CA VAL A 128 9.37 9.84 1.39
C VAL A 128 9.73 10.58 2.66
N THR A 129 9.20 11.78 2.78
CA THR A 129 9.35 12.65 3.96
C THR A 129 8.11 12.61 4.86
N MET A 130 6.99 12.18 4.30
CA MET A 130 5.72 12.04 5.01
C MET A 130 5.77 10.85 5.98
N PRO A 131 5.13 10.93 7.16
CA PRO A 131 5.05 9.81 8.08
C PRO A 131 4.46 8.55 7.42
N VAL A 132 5.11 7.41 7.60
CA VAL A 132 4.64 6.11 7.13
C VAL A 132 4.24 5.28 8.35
N ILE A 133 2.94 5.03 8.48
CA ILE A 133 2.37 4.24 9.55
C ILE A 133 2.23 2.79 9.05
N LYS A 134 2.94 1.89 9.69
CA LYS A 134 2.88 0.45 9.42
C LYS A 134 2.01 -0.23 10.48
N MET A 135 0.95 -0.87 10.03
CA MET A 135 0.00 -1.56 10.91
C MET A 135 0.22 -3.06 10.81
N CYS A 136 0.98 -3.61 11.74
CA CYS A 136 1.11 -5.06 11.90
C CYS A 136 -0.11 -5.64 12.64
N ILE A 137 -0.74 -6.64 12.05
CA ILE A 137 -1.99 -7.21 12.56
C ILE A 137 -1.77 -8.64 13.05
N ARG A 138 -0.65 -9.27 12.71
CA ARG A 138 -0.44 -10.71 12.91
C ARG A 138 0.24 -11.11 14.22
N ASP A 139 0.74 -10.17 15.02
CA ASP A 139 1.51 -10.52 16.22
C ASP A 139 0.66 -11.03 17.40
N SER A 140 -0.67 -10.96 17.27
CA SER A 140 -1.55 -11.46 18.34
C SER A 140 -2.00 -12.91 18.21
N ALA A 141 -1.69 -13.58 17.10
CA ALA A 141 -2.19 -14.94 16.82
C ALA A 141 -1.18 -16.07 17.08
N ASN A 142 0.10 -15.75 17.34
CA ASN A 142 1.16 -16.76 17.52
C ASN A 142 1.87 -16.72 18.89
N THR A 143 1.21 -16.20 19.91
CA THR A 143 1.75 -16.24 21.27
C THR A 143 0.86 -17.11 22.16
N TYR A 144 0.71 -18.38 21.77
CA TYR A 144 0.33 -19.47 22.70
C TYR A 144 0.77 -20.81 22.13
#